data_2b2c35f899b4ec6579ef7f183b1c71d2
#
_entry.id   2b2c35f899b4ec6579ef7f183b1c71d2
#
_cell.length_a   1.000
_cell.length_b   1.000
_cell.length_c   1.000
_cell.angle_alpha   90.00
_cell.angle_beta   90.00
_cell.angle_gamma   90.00
#
_symmetry.space_group_name_H-M   'P 1'
#
loop_
_entity.id
_entity.type
_entity.pdbx_description
1 polymer ?
#
loop_
_entity_poly.entity_id
_entity_poly.type
_entity_poly.pdbx_seq_one_letter_code
_entity_poly.pdbx_strand_id
1 'polypeptide(L)'
;VEKAVTIAGGGLAGLACGIRLRERGWAVTLHERHRYPLRKVCGEFLSPAGWGRAQGLGMEAFLERPPVALRSARFYGGPELHADFHLEPPAWGLSRAALDQALARRFQALGGDLREGSEAPLDEPGLVLATGRPSEGGPGAWMGWKGYLAADDAPPELDQVDLLMVPLPKGYAGLSRVEDGQVSLCLVARAPVKVPDLFASHPLLQRVFPRLVHYASIAGFSFIVRPGGARVGDARRVFPPVVGDGMSQALRGGEALAARLDGQGGGWDWEAALRFKLALGLHRLMIWPKGRAAAVRLCRARPWLAGRLYHWSRG
;
A
#
# COMPACT_ATOMS: atom_id res chain seq x y z
N VAL A 1 -12.94 25.54 -24.20
CA VAL A 1 -13.30 24.11 -24.14
C VAL A 1 -13.30 23.70 -22.67
N GLU A 2 -14.43 23.17 -22.19
CA GLU A 2 -14.53 22.65 -20.84
C GLU A 2 -13.52 21.49 -20.66
N LYS A 3 -12.66 21.59 -19.65
CA LYS A 3 -11.67 20.53 -19.36
C LYS A 3 -12.39 19.38 -18.68
N ALA A 4 -12.55 18.24 -19.35
CA ALA A 4 -13.22 17.06 -18.83
C ALA A 4 -12.32 15.82 -18.92
N VAL A 5 -12.52 14.87 -17.98
CA VAL A 5 -11.79 13.60 -17.99
C VAL A 5 -12.57 12.50 -17.27
N THR A 6 -12.47 11.29 -17.80
CA THR A 6 -12.97 10.08 -17.15
C THR A 6 -11.81 9.28 -16.52
N ILE A 7 -12.02 8.78 -15.30
CA ILE A 7 -11.05 7.98 -14.54
C ILE A 7 -11.65 6.60 -14.26
N ALA A 8 -10.95 5.55 -14.68
CA ALA A 8 -11.29 4.16 -14.38
C ALA A 8 -10.55 3.69 -13.12
N GLY A 9 -11.25 3.55 -12.01
CA GLY A 9 -10.78 3.03 -10.73
C GLY A 9 -10.69 4.09 -9.62
N GLY A 10 -11.49 3.88 -8.58
CA GLY A 10 -11.58 4.71 -7.38
C GLY A 10 -10.63 4.28 -6.24
N GLY A 11 -9.43 3.80 -6.57
CA GLY A 11 -8.37 3.61 -5.59
C GLY A 11 -7.62 4.92 -5.32
N LEU A 12 -6.60 4.85 -4.43
CA LEU A 12 -5.82 6.02 -4.01
C LEU A 12 -5.31 6.87 -5.17
N ALA A 13 -4.83 6.25 -6.25
CA ALA A 13 -4.27 6.96 -7.40
C ALA A 13 -5.35 7.69 -8.21
N GLY A 14 -6.50 7.04 -8.46
CA GLY A 14 -7.62 7.65 -9.18
C GLY A 14 -8.25 8.78 -8.39
N LEU A 15 -8.49 8.57 -7.09
CA LEU A 15 -9.04 9.61 -6.22
C LEU A 15 -8.10 10.81 -6.08
N ALA A 16 -6.78 10.58 -5.90
CA ALA A 16 -5.81 11.68 -5.84
C ALA A 16 -5.77 12.47 -7.16
N CYS A 17 -5.81 11.80 -8.30
CA CYS A 17 -5.89 12.45 -9.62
C CYS A 17 -7.18 13.26 -9.75
N GLY A 18 -8.32 12.65 -9.43
CA GLY A 18 -9.63 13.29 -9.53
C GLY A 18 -9.76 14.50 -8.62
N ILE A 19 -9.32 14.42 -7.35
CA ILE A 19 -9.34 15.53 -6.39
C ILE A 19 -8.52 16.70 -6.95
N ARG A 20 -7.27 16.45 -7.39
CA ARG A 20 -6.40 17.52 -7.92
C ARG A 20 -6.93 18.15 -9.19
N LEU A 21 -7.60 17.39 -10.05
CA LEU A 21 -8.25 17.93 -11.25
C LEU A 21 -9.50 18.75 -10.89
N ARG A 22 -10.31 18.28 -9.93
CA ARG A 22 -11.45 19.07 -9.43
C ARG A 22 -11.01 20.40 -8.83
N GLU A 23 -9.96 20.41 -8.03
CA GLU A 23 -9.36 21.64 -7.47
C GLU A 23 -8.90 22.63 -8.54
N ARG A 24 -8.63 22.13 -9.78
CA ARG A 24 -8.26 22.94 -10.95
C ARG A 24 -9.42 23.24 -11.89
N GLY A 25 -10.65 22.96 -11.48
CA GLY A 25 -11.86 23.28 -12.23
C GLY A 25 -12.21 22.31 -13.37
N TRP A 26 -11.58 21.12 -13.43
CA TRP A 26 -11.94 20.10 -14.43
C TRP A 26 -13.27 19.43 -14.08
N ALA A 27 -14.08 19.11 -15.08
CA ALA A 27 -15.16 18.15 -14.94
C ALA A 27 -14.55 16.73 -14.87
N VAL A 28 -14.81 16.01 -13.76
CA VAL A 28 -14.21 14.68 -13.54
C VAL A 28 -15.29 13.67 -13.23
N THR A 29 -15.40 12.63 -14.07
CA THR A 29 -16.19 11.42 -13.81
C THR A 29 -15.25 10.29 -13.39
N LEU A 30 -15.50 9.67 -12.23
CA LEU A 30 -14.71 8.59 -11.70
C LEU A 30 -15.57 7.34 -11.52
N HIS A 31 -15.20 6.26 -12.19
CA HIS A 31 -15.86 4.97 -12.07
C HIS A 31 -15.12 4.05 -11.09
N GLU A 32 -15.82 3.51 -10.09
CA GLU A 32 -15.32 2.44 -9.23
C GLU A 32 -16.29 1.26 -9.33
N ARG A 33 -15.80 0.09 -9.75
CA ARG A 33 -16.61 -1.12 -9.95
C ARG A 33 -17.25 -1.68 -8.68
N HIS A 34 -16.70 -1.32 -7.52
CA HIS A 34 -17.24 -1.69 -6.20
C HIS A 34 -17.89 -0.48 -5.51
N ARG A 35 -18.45 -0.71 -4.31
CA ARG A 35 -19.00 0.33 -3.45
C ARG A 35 -18.12 0.51 -2.22
N TYR A 36 -17.93 1.76 -1.76
CA TYR A 36 -17.21 2.01 -0.50
C TYR A 36 -18.08 1.65 0.72
N PRO A 37 -17.45 1.28 1.85
CA PRO A 37 -16.00 1.15 2.09
C PRO A 37 -15.41 -0.13 1.50
N LEU A 38 -14.17 -0.07 1.00
CA LEU A 38 -13.52 -1.16 0.29
C LEU A 38 -12.28 -1.68 1.03
N ARG A 39 -12.27 -2.94 1.42
CA ARG A 39 -11.09 -3.60 1.96
C ARG A 39 -10.26 -4.20 0.83
N LYS A 40 -9.00 -3.78 0.71
CA LYS A 40 -8.08 -4.19 -0.37
C LYS A 40 -6.86 -4.92 0.20
N VAL A 41 -6.23 -5.79 -0.58
CA VAL A 41 -4.98 -6.48 -0.18
C VAL A 41 -3.86 -5.43 -0.08
N CYS A 42 -3.61 -4.99 1.14
CA CYS A 42 -2.67 -3.93 1.51
C CYS A 42 -2.21 -4.12 2.95
N GLY A 43 -0.97 -3.76 3.26
CA GLY A 43 -0.46 -3.75 4.64
C GLY A 43 -1.05 -2.63 5.51
N GLU A 44 -1.72 -1.65 4.89
CA GLU A 44 -2.36 -0.50 5.58
C GLU A 44 -1.40 0.32 6.45
N PHE A 45 -0.14 0.26 6.07
CA PHE A 45 0.94 1.05 6.60
C PHE A 45 1.15 2.26 5.67
N LEU A 46 0.81 3.45 6.14
CA LEU A 46 0.98 4.69 5.39
C LEU A 46 2.24 5.41 5.87
N SER A 47 3.21 5.55 4.97
CA SER A 47 4.47 6.25 5.28
C SER A 47 4.22 7.73 5.61
N PRO A 48 5.15 8.43 6.30
CA PRO A 48 5.02 9.86 6.58
C PRO A 48 4.73 10.69 5.33
N ALA A 49 5.43 10.41 4.23
CA ALA A 49 5.20 11.09 2.95
C ALA A 49 3.82 10.77 2.37
N GLY A 50 3.35 9.52 2.51
CA GLY A 50 1.99 9.13 2.11
C GLY A 50 0.91 9.81 2.94
N TRP A 51 1.13 9.92 4.25
CA TRP A 51 0.22 10.63 5.15
C TRP A 51 0.12 12.11 4.80
N GLY A 52 1.26 12.82 4.67
CA GLY A 52 1.26 14.22 4.28
C GLY A 52 0.57 14.49 2.94
N ARG A 53 0.70 13.57 1.97
CA ARG A 53 -0.05 13.67 0.69
C ARG A 53 -1.56 13.51 0.88
N ALA A 54 -1.97 12.51 1.67
CA ALA A 54 -3.38 12.29 1.97
C ALA A 54 -4.00 13.50 2.70
N GLN A 55 -3.28 14.07 3.67
CA GLN A 55 -3.66 15.34 4.33
C GLN A 55 -3.76 16.49 3.31
N GLY A 56 -2.76 16.65 2.44
CA GLY A 56 -2.75 17.67 1.39
C GLY A 56 -3.91 17.54 0.39
N LEU A 57 -4.53 16.36 0.26
CA LEU A 57 -5.76 16.13 -0.50
C LEU A 57 -7.04 16.47 0.30
N GLY A 58 -6.91 16.87 1.57
CA GLY A 58 -8.03 17.29 2.42
C GLY A 58 -8.91 16.15 2.92
N MET A 59 -8.37 14.92 3.04
CA MET A 59 -9.14 13.75 3.45
C MET A 59 -9.46 13.71 4.95
N GLU A 60 -8.67 14.39 5.80
CA GLU A 60 -8.84 14.31 7.26
C GLU A 60 -10.22 14.75 7.73
N ALA A 61 -10.80 15.77 7.11
CA ALA A 61 -12.17 16.24 7.42
C ALA A 61 -13.25 15.17 7.16
N PHE A 62 -12.93 14.09 6.49
CA PHE A 62 -13.84 13.01 6.11
C PHE A 62 -13.51 11.68 6.78
N LEU A 63 -12.47 11.63 7.63
CA LEU A 63 -12.19 10.46 8.45
C LEU A 63 -13.17 10.35 9.61
N GLU A 64 -13.75 9.18 9.77
CA GLU A 64 -14.64 8.90 10.90
C GLU A 64 -13.86 8.60 12.19
N ARG A 65 -12.64 8.11 12.05
CA ARG A 65 -11.77 7.70 13.14
C ARG A 65 -10.31 8.07 12.86
N PRO A 66 -9.54 8.43 13.90
CA PRO A 66 -8.15 8.79 13.71
C PRO A 66 -7.29 7.56 13.34
N PRO A 67 -6.23 7.75 12.55
CA PRO A 67 -5.25 6.70 12.30
C PRO A 67 -4.43 6.40 13.56
N VAL A 68 -3.80 5.22 13.58
CA VAL A 68 -2.88 4.83 14.65
C VAL A 68 -1.45 5.23 14.29
N ALA A 69 -0.77 5.96 15.18
CA ALA A 69 0.63 6.30 14.98
C ALA A 69 1.50 5.06 15.20
N LEU A 70 2.33 4.73 14.21
CA LEU A 70 3.28 3.62 14.27
C LEU A 70 4.68 4.20 14.42
N ARG A 71 5.29 4.02 15.62
CA ARG A 71 6.56 4.63 16.02
C ARG A 71 7.72 3.64 16.06
N SER A 72 7.42 2.35 16.01
CA SER A 72 8.40 1.28 16.15
C SER A 72 8.06 0.09 15.27
N ALA A 73 9.09 -0.66 14.89
CA ALA A 73 8.94 -1.86 14.09
C ALA A 73 9.89 -2.95 14.53
N ARG A 74 9.45 -4.20 14.42
CA ARG A 74 10.25 -5.41 14.60
C ARG A 74 10.35 -6.17 13.29
N PHE A 75 11.58 -6.40 12.86
CA PHE A 75 11.87 -7.22 11.70
C PHE A 75 12.47 -8.55 12.12
N TYR A 76 11.82 -9.65 11.76
CA TYR A 76 12.31 -10.99 12.02
C TYR A 76 13.26 -11.47 10.90
N GLY A 77 14.44 -11.96 11.31
CA GLY A 77 15.38 -12.65 10.43
C GLY A 77 15.11 -14.16 10.37
N GLY A 78 14.42 -14.69 11.36
CA GLY A 78 14.00 -16.06 11.60
C GLY A 78 13.11 -16.09 12.85
N PRO A 79 12.68 -17.26 13.34
CA PRO A 79 11.73 -17.36 14.45
C PRO A 79 12.13 -16.59 15.72
N GLU A 80 13.42 -16.64 16.07
CA GLU A 80 13.96 -16.02 17.31
C GLU A 80 14.86 -14.81 17.03
N LEU A 81 15.33 -14.65 15.80
CA LEU A 81 16.21 -13.55 15.43
C LEU A 81 15.38 -12.35 14.96
N HIS A 82 15.42 -11.25 15.70
CA HIS A 82 14.79 -10.01 15.31
C HIS A 82 15.65 -8.77 15.63
N ALA A 83 15.30 -7.66 15.03
CA ALA A 83 15.79 -6.34 15.35
C ALA A 83 14.62 -5.36 15.45
N ASP A 84 14.61 -4.55 16.50
CA ASP A 84 13.66 -3.49 16.72
C ASP A 84 14.29 -2.15 16.36
N PHE A 85 13.49 -1.24 15.83
CA PHE A 85 13.95 0.11 15.49
C PHE A 85 12.80 1.10 15.51
N HIS A 86 13.14 2.36 15.72
CA HIS A 86 12.18 3.44 15.70
C HIS A 86 11.86 3.89 14.29
N LEU A 87 10.60 4.28 14.10
CA LEU A 87 10.10 4.92 12.89
C LEU A 87 10.00 6.42 13.16
N GLU A 88 10.95 7.19 12.64
CA GLU A 88 10.99 8.64 12.82
C GLU A 88 11.20 9.33 11.48
N PRO A 89 10.26 10.17 11.03
CA PRO A 89 8.94 10.42 11.65
C PRO A 89 8.04 9.19 11.65
N PRO A 90 6.99 9.14 12.50
CA PRO A 90 6.10 7.99 12.62
C PRO A 90 5.36 7.72 11.32
N ALA A 91 5.09 6.46 11.06
CA ALA A 91 4.13 6.03 10.05
C ALA A 91 2.73 5.95 10.66
N TRP A 92 1.73 5.64 9.82
CA TRP A 92 0.34 5.61 10.23
C TRP A 92 -0.34 4.31 9.81
N GLY A 93 -0.99 3.67 10.76
CA GLY A 93 -1.89 2.54 10.51
C GLY A 93 -3.29 3.07 10.23
N LEU A 94 -3.77 2.86 9.02
CA LEU A 94 -5.10 3.28 8.60
C LEU A 94 -5.62 2.31 7.53
N SER A 95 -6.81 1.78 7.75
CA SER A 95 -7.39 0.83 6.80
C SER A 95 -7.65 1.48 5.44
N ARG A 96 -7.55 0.68 4.39
CA ARG A 96 -7.93 1.10 3.04
C ARG A 96 -9.42 1.43 2.94
N ALA A 97 -10.23 0.80 3.78
CA ALA A 97 -11.65 1.10 3.88
C ALA A 97 -11.88 2.54 4.32
N ALA A 98 -11.23 2.96 5.40
CA ALA A 98 -11.35 4.33 5.92
C ALA A 98 -10.70 5.37 4.98
N LEU A 99 -9.48 5.11 4.52
CA LEU A 99 -8.72 6.05 3.69
C LEU A 99 -9.37 6.26 2.31
N ASP A 100 -9.72 5.17 1.60
CA ASP A 100 -10.33 5.27 0.28
C ASP A 100 -11.70 5.97 0.37
N GLN A 101 -12.50 5.66 1.41
CA GLN A 101 -13.80 6.29 1.62
C GLN A 101 -13.69 7.79 1.95
N ALA A 102 -12.73 8.19 2.79
CA ALA A 102 -12.51 9.60 3.11
C ALA A 102 -12.12 10.41 1.86
N LEU A 103 -11.23 9.86 1.03
CA LEU A 103 -10.86 10.48 -0.25
C LEU A 103 -12.03 10.52 -1.24
N ALA A 104 -12.87 9.48 -1.29
CA ALA A 104 -14.06 9.45 -2.14
C ALA A 104 -15.06 10.54 -1.74
N ARG A 105 -15.33 10.69 -0.44
CA ARG A 105 -16.17 11.78 0.09
C ARG A 105 -15.58 13.16 -0.21
N ARG A 106 -14.25 13.33 -0.09
CA ARG A 106 -13.58 14.57 -0.48
C ARG A 106 -13.74 14.87 -1.95
N PHE A 107 -13.60 13.88 -2.83
CA PHE A 107 -13.80 14.02 -4.26
C PHE A 107 -15.24 14.48 -4.59
N GLN A 108 -16.26 13.88 -3.96
CA GLN A 108 -17.67 14.27 -4.12
C GLN A 108 -17.93 15.67 -3.58
N ALA A 109 -17.35 16.03 -2.42
CA ALA A 109 -17.47 17.37 -1.84
C ALA A 109 -16.91 18.48 -2.75
N LEU A 110 -15.96 18.15 -3.62
CA LEU A 110 -15.45 19.03 -4.67
C LEU A 110 -16.33 19.05 -5.94
N GLY A 111 -17.47 18.38 -5.93
CA GLY A 111 -18.37 18.26 -7.09
C GLY A 111 -17.90 17.26 -8.14
N GLY A 112 -17.08 16.27 -7.76
CA GLY A 112 -16.69 15.16 -8.63
C GLY A 112 -17.86 14.17 -8.83
N ASP A 113 -18.06 13.70 -10.06
CA ASP A 113 -19.06 12.68 -10.41
C ASP A 113 -18.49 11.29 -10.08
N LEU A 114 -18.83 10.73 -8.91
CA LEU A 114 -18.41 9.41 -8.47
C LEU A 114 -19.48 8.36 -8.79
N ARG A 115 -19.14 7.42 -9.65
CA ARG A 115 -20.01 6.31 -10.08
C ARG A 115 -19.55 4.99 -9.46
N GLU A 116 -20.14 4.65 -8.33
CA GLU A 116 -19.89 3.38 -7.64
C GLU A 116 -20.69 2.22 -8.26
N GLY A 117 -20.12 1.01 -8.24
CA GLY A 117 -20.72 -0.16 -8.88
C GLY A 117 -20.70 -0.07 -10.41
N SER A 118 -19.79 0.73 -10.98
CA SER A 118 -19.72 1.04 -12.40
C SER A 118 -18.29 0.88 -12.95
N GLU A 119 -18.17 0.34 -14.14
CA GLU A 119 -16.92 0.29 -14.90
C GLU A 119 -16.91 1.36 -15.99
N ALA A 120 -15.76 2.01 -16.18
CA ALA A 120 -15.60 2.99 -17.23
C ALA A 120 -15.52 2.32 -18.61
N PRO A 121 -16.07 2.93 -19.67
CA PRO A 121 -15.84 2.48 -21.04
C PRO A 121 -14.34 2.53 -21.37
N LEU A 122 -13.72 1.39 -21.68
CA LEU A 122 -12.28 1.30 -21.89
C LEU A 122 -11.80 1.88 -23.24
N ASP A 123 -12.71 2.16 -24.14
CA ASP A 123 -12.50 2.78 -25.47
C ASP A 123 -12.63 4.30 -25.46
N GLU A 124 -12.90 4.91 -24.30
CA GLU A 124 -13.06 6.36 -24.17
C GLU A 124 -11.72 7.10 -24.41
N PRO A 125 -11.67 8.05 -25.35
CA PRO A 125 -10.47 8.82 -25.60
C PRO A 125 -10.05 9.64 -24.38
N GLY A 126 -8.77 9.58 -24.03
CA GLY A 126 -8.25 10.32 -22.86
C GLY A 126 -8.52 9.68 -21.50
N LEU A 127 -9.08 8.47 -21.47
CA LEU A 127 -9.34 7.72 -20.24
C LEU A 127 -8.09 7.58 -19.35
N VAL A 128 -8.23 7.93 -18.08
CA VAL A 128 -7.20 7.68 -17.07
C VAL A 128 -7.39 6.28 -16.47
N LEU A 129 -6.38 5.44 -16.58
CA LEU A 129 -6.38 4.08 -16.04
C LEU A 129 -5.78 4.04 -14.63
N ALA A 130 -6.64 3.93 -13.62
CA ALA A 130 -6.30 3.76 -12.20
C ALA A 130 -6.84 2.43 -11.64
N THR A 131 -6.99 1.43 -12.50
CA THR A 131 -7.67 0.14 -12.25
C THR A 131 -6.95 -0.77 -11.26
N GLY A 132 -5.81 -0.32 -10.72
CA GLY A 132 -5.06 -1.07 -9.73
C GLY A 132 -4.20 -2.17 -10.34
N ARG A 133 -3.94 -3.19 -9.54
CA ARG A 133 -3.02 -4.29 -9.87
C ARG A 133 -3.68 -5.28 -10.83
N PRO A 134 -3.13 -5.47 -12.02
CA PRO A 134 -3.64 -6.50 -12.91
C PRO A 134 -3.22 -7.90 -12.45
N SER A 135 -4.07 -8.88 -12.71
CA SER A 135 -3.76 -10.30 -12.54
C SER A 135 -3.30 -10.85 -13.89
N GLU A 136 -2.01 -11.15 -14.00
CA GLU A 136 -1.42 -11.61 -15.27
C GLU A 136 -1.17 -13.11 -15.30
N GLY A 137 -1.19 -13.75 -14.12
CA GLY A 137 -0.89 -15.18 -14.00
C GLY A 137 0.53 -15.55 -14.45
N GLY A 138 0.91 -16.80 -14.30
CA GLY A 138 2.16 -17.35 -14.83
C GLY A 138 3.05 -17.98 -13.75
N PRO A 139 4.07 -18.75 -14.20
CA PRO A 139 5.01 -19.39 -13.29
C PRO A 139 5.76 -18.36 -12.44
N GLY A 140 5.74 -18.55 -11.12
CA GLY A 140 6.43 -17.67 -10.19
C GLY A 140 5.74 -16.32 -9.94
N ALA A 141 4.47 -16.17 -10.32
CA ALA A 141 3.66 -15.02 -9.96
C ALA A 141 3.48 -14.92 -8.42
N TRP A 142 3.19 -13.72 -7.97
CA TRP A 142 2.97 -13.43 -6.56
C TRP A 142 1.50 -13.54 -6.20
N MET A 143 1.24 -13.91 -4.96
CA MET A 143 -0.07 -13.81 -4.33
C MET A 143 0.00 -12.86 -3.12
N GLY A 144 -1.10 -12.18 -2.85
CA GLY A 144 -1.33 -11.44 -1.63
C GLY A 144 -2.55 -11.99 -0.89
N TRP A 145 -2.50 -11.99 0.43
CA TRP A 145 -3.60 -12.40 1.29
C TRP A 145 -3.76 -11.41 2.42
N LYS A 146 -4.99 -11.11 2.79
CA LYS A 146 -5.35 -10.12 3.79
C LYS A 146 -6.32 -10.69 4.81
N GLY A 147 -6.03 -10.48 6.09
CA GLY A 147 -6.92 -10.76 7.20
C GLY A 147 -6.82 -9.69 8.29
N TYR A 148 -7.74 -9.76 9.24
CA TYR A 148 -7.74 -8.91 10.42
C TYR A 148 -7.93 -9.74 11.68
N LEU A 149 -7.33 -9.27 12.78
CA LEU A 149 -7.61 -9.71 14.14
C LEU A 149 -8.43 -8.62 14.84
N ALA A 150 -9.29 -9.03 15.76
CA ALA A 150 -9.88 -8.11 16.73
C ALA A 150 -8.77 -7.50 17.62
N ALA A 151 -9.05 -6.37 18.24
CA ALA A 151 -8.09 -5.71 19.13
C ALA A 151 -7.58 -6.63 20.25
N ASP A 152 -8.49 -7.41 20.87
CA ASP A 152 -8.19 -8.33 21.96
C ASP A 152 -7.42 -9.59 21.52
N ASP A 153 -7.39 -9.87 20.22
CA ASP A 153 -6.65 -10.98 19.62
C ASP A 153 -5.25 -10.58 19.12
N ALA A 154 -4.85 -9.34 19.37
CA ALA A 154 -3.54 -8.85 18.98
C ALA A 154 -2.42 -9.68 19.64
N PRO A 155 -1.37 -10.06 18.89
CA PRO A 155 -0.25 -10.76 19.50
C PRO A 155 0.51 -9.84 20.45
N PRO A 156 1.01 -10.35 21.60
CA PRO A 156 1.65 -9.54 22.65
C PRO A 156 2.90 -8.81 22.17
N GLU A 157 3.50 -9.24 21.08
CA GLU A 157 4.60 -8.53 20.43
C GLU A 157 4.20 -7.11 19.96
N LEU A 158 2.91 -6.89 19.63
CA LEU A 158 2.38 -5.57 19.27
C LEU A 158 2.12 -4.64 20.49
N ASP A 159 2.36 -5.11 21.71
CA ASP A 159 2.42 -4.24 22.89
C ASP A 159 3.83 -3.66 23.11
N GLN A 160 4.83 -4.25 22.44
CA GLN A 160 6.24 -3.82 22.51
C GLN A 160 6.64 -2.96 21.30
N VAL A 161 6.07 -3.22 20.13
CA VAL A 161 6.33 -2.50 18.89
C VAL A 161 5.04 -2.36 18.07
N ASP A 162 4.96 -1.37 17.20
CA ASP A 162 3.74 -1.05 16.45
C ASP A 162 3.58 -1.84 15.14
N LEU A 163 4.68 -2.33 14.60
CA LEU A 163 4.72 -3.08 13.33
C LEU A 163 5.59 -4.32 13.46
N LEU A 164 5.10 -5.45 12.97
CA LEU A 164 5.85 -6.70 12.86
C LEU A 164 6.03 -7.07 11.38
N MET A 165 7.27 -7.36 10.98
CA MET A 165 7.60 -7.92 9.66
C MET A 165 8.14 -9.34 9.84
N VAL A 166 7.34 -10.32 9.43
CA VAL A 166 7.57 -11.74 9.66
C VAL A 166 7.93 -12.43 8.32
N PRO A 167 9.08 -13.12 8.25
CA PRO A 167 9.44 -13.84 7.03
C PRO A 167 8.60 -15.10 6.84
N LEU A 168 8.35 -15.44 5.58
CA LEU A 168 7.72 -16.67 5.14
C LEU A 168 8.68 -17.45 4.23
N PRO A 169 8.48 -18.75 3.98
CA PRO A 169 9.35 -19.55 3.11
C PRO A 169 9.56 -18.96 1.71
N LYS A 170 8.54 -18.34 1.13
CA LYS A 170 8.57 -17.73 -0.20
C LYS A 170 8.06 -16.29 -0.21
N GLY A 171 8.14 -15.59 0.93
CA GLY A 171 7.59 -14.24 1.05
C GLY A 171 7.76 -13.65 2.44
N TYR A 172 6.82 -12.83 2.84
CA TYR A 172 6.77 -12.20 4.17
C TYR A 172 5.35 -11.74 4.50
N ALA A 173 5.09 -11.54 5.79
CA ALA A 173 3.85 -10.94 6.31
C ALA A 173 4.18 -9.67 7.10
N GLY A 174 3.28 -8.70 7.06
CA GLY A 174 3.27 -7.52 7.91
C GLY A 174 2.04 -7.52 8.81
N LEU A 175 2.21 -7.16 10.08
CA LEU A 175 1.13 -6.96 11.05
C LEU A 175 1.29 -5.58 11.67
N SER A 176 0.20 -4.80 11.73
CA SER A 176 0.18 -3.51 12.41
C SER A 176 -1.23 -3.17 12.87
N ARG A 177 -1.33 -2.32 13.92
CA ARG A 177 -2.62 -1.80 14.34
C ARG A 177 -3.13 -0.78 13.33
N VAL A 178 -4.44 -0.78 13.13
CA VAL A 178 -5.19 0.24 12.39
C VAL A 178 -6.24 0.85 13.32
N GLU A 179 -7.09 1.72 12.82
CA GLU A 179 -8.17 2.33 13.60
C GLU A 179 -8.96 1.27 14.40
N ASP A 180 -9.51 1.65 15.55
CA ASP A 180 -10.23 0.78 16.51
C ASP A 180 -9.39 -0.34 17.15
N GLY A 181 -8.06 -0.23 17.07
CA GLY A 181 -7.16 -1.23 17.62
C GLY A 181 -7.13 -2.56 16.86
N GLN A 182 -7.89 -2.70 15.77
CA GLN A 182 -7.82 -3.89 14.92
C GLN A 182 -6.39 -4.10 14.41
N VAL A 183 -5.99 -5.35 14.26
CA VAL A 183 -4.70 -5.69 13.66
C VAL A 183 -4.88 -6.12 12.21
N SER A 184 -4.33 -5.33 11.32
CA SER A 184 -4.19 -5.64 9.91
C SER A 184 -3.06 -6.63 9.71
N LEU A 185 -3.34 -7.80 9.13
CA LEU A 185 -2.32 -8.73 8.64
C LEU A 185 -2.40 -8.81 7.12
N CYS A 186 -1.29 -8.54 6.46
CA CYS A 186 -1.16 -8.72 5.03
C CYS A 186 0.11 -9.52 4.72
N LEU A 187 -0.01 -10.52 3.87
CA LEU A 187 1.15 -11.27 3.39
C LEU A 187 1.27 -11.21 1.87
N VAL A 188 2.49 -11.37 1.42
CA VAL A 188 2.84 -11.62 0.02
C VAL A 188 3.73 -12.85 -0.06
N ALA A 189 3.42 -13.77 -0.97
CA ALA A 189 4.21 -14.96 -1.20
C ALA A 189 4.24 -15.34 -2.68
N ARG A 190 5.30 -16.04 -3.09
CA ARG A 190 5.46 -16.52 -4.47
C ARG A 190 4.71 -17.83 -4.64
N ALA A 191 3.81 -17.87 -5.60
CA ALA A 191 3.04 -19.08 -5.94
C ALA A 191 3.93 -20.17 -6.59
N PRO A 192 3.56 -21.48 -6.48
CA PRO A 192 2.42 -21.98 -5.71
C PRO A 192 2.73 -22.14 -4.21
N VAL A 193 1.79 -21.76 -3.36
CA VAL A 193 1.84 -21.96 -1.90
C VAL A 193 0.42 -22.18 -1.36
N LYS A 194 0.32 -22.92 -0.26
CA LYS A 194 -0.92 -23.04 0.51
C LYS A 194 -0.86 -22.07 1.68
N VAL A 195 -1.90 -21.30 1.91
CA VAL A 195 -1.95 -20.29 2.98
C VAL A 195 -1.71 -20.90 4.37
N PRO A 196 -2.32 -22.03 4.76
CA PRO A 196 -2.04 -22.67 6.04
C PRO A 196 -0.55 -23.02 6.26
N ASP A 197 0.16 -23.48 5.21
CA ASP A 197 1.59 -23.81 5.31
C ASP A 197 2.46 -22.57 5.56
N LEU A 198 2.05 -21.41 5.02
CA LEU A 198 2.71 -20.14 5.29
C LEU A 198 2.58 -19.73 6.75
N PHE A 199 1.37 -19.88 7.31
CA PHE A 199 1.13 -19.55 8.71
C PHE A 199 1.84 -20.54 9.65
N ALA A 200 1.91 -21.82 9.30
CA ALA A 200 2.64 -22.83 10.05
C ALA A 200 4.15 -22.60 10.10
N SER A 201 4.72 -21.75 9.24
CA SER A 201 6.16 -21.54 9.13
C SER A 201 6.78 -20.64 10.21
N HIS A 202 5.97 -19.96 11.03
CA HIS A 202 6.47 -19.07 12.07
C HIS A 202 5.58 -19.11 13.32
N PRO A 203 6.14 -19.26 14.55
CA PRO A 203 5.35 -19.41 15.79
C PRO A 203 4.32 -18.31 16.05
N LEU A 204 4.68 -17.05 15.77
CA LEU A 204 3.75 -15.93 15.88
C LEU A 204 2.54 -16.11 14.95
N LEU A 205 2.79 -16.47 13.70
CA LEU A 205 1.72 -16.64 12.72
C LEU A 205 0.84 -17.84 13.04
N GLN A 206 1.40 -18.94 13.56
CA GLN A 206 0.62 -20.09 14.04
C GLN A 206 -0.35 -19.69 15.14
N ARG A 207 0.06 -18.82 16.10
CA ARG A 207 -0.79 -18.37 17.20
C ARG A 207 -1.95 -17.51 16.72
N VAL A 208 -1.73 -16.63 15.74
CA VAL A 208 -2.76 -15.68 15.30
C VAL A 208 -3.70 -16.26 14.23
N PHE A 209 -3.26 -17.25 13.46
CA PHE A 209 -4.02 -17.80 12.33
C PHE A 209 -5.45 -18.25 12.67
N PRO A 210 -5.70 -18.98 13.79
CA PRO A 210 -7.06 -19.43 14.14
C PRO A 210 -8.06 -18.32 14.43
N ARG A 211 -7.56 -17.10 14.72
CA ARG A 211 -8.38 -15.93 15.07
C ARG A 211 -8.50 -14.91 13.94
N LEU A 212 -7.78 -15.15 12.82
CA LEU A 212 -7.80 -14.27 11.68
C LEU A 212 -9.09 -14.40 10.87
N VAL A 213 -9.72 -13.27 10.63
CA VAL A 213 -10.81 -13.16 9.67
C VAL A 213 -10.23 -12.80 8.31
N HIS A 214 -10.38 -13.68 7.32
CA HIS A 214 -9.95 -13.42 5.93
C HIS A 214 -10.88 -12.42 5.26
N TYR A 215 -10.30 -11.45 4.54
CA TYR A 215 -11.07 -10.44 3.82
C TYR A 215 -10.84 -10.44 2.32
N ALA A 216 -9.60 -10.64 1.86
CA ALA A 216 -9.30 -10.55 0.44
C ALA A 216 -8.05 -11.35 0.08
N SER A 217 -8.03 -11.84 -1.14
CA SER A 217 -6.85 -12.43 -1.77
C SER A 217 -6.69 -11.88 -3.19
N ILE A 218 -5.46 -11.83 -3.66
CA ILE A 218 -5.11 -11.53 -5.04
C ILE A 218 -4.00 -12.48 -5.47
N ALA A 219 -4.07 -13.02 -6.66
CA ALA A 219 -3.07 -13.91 -7.19
C ALA A 219 -2.68 -13.51 -8.63
N GLY A 220 -1.58 -14.05 -9.10
CA GLY A 220 -1.15 -13.88 -10.48
C GLY A 220 -0.58 -12.50 -10.81
N PHE A 221 0.06 -11.81 -9.86
CA PHE A 221 0.66 -10.51 -10.15
C PHE A 221 2.20 -10.55 -10.14
N SER A 222 2.79 -9.53 -10.74
CA SER A 222 4.24 -9.32 -10.78
C SER A 222 4.59 -7.89 -10.38
N PHE A 223 5.82 -7.68 -9.89
CA PHE A 223 6.35 -6.34 -9.64
C PHE A 223 6.93 -5.79 -10.93
N ILE A 224 6.15 -5.00 -11.62
CA ILE A 224 6.46 -4.52 -12.97
C ILE A 224 6.15 -3.05 -13.14
N VAL A 225 6.70 -2.47 -14.19
CA VAL A 225 6.40 -1.13 -14.69
C VAL A 225 5.79 -1.25 -16.08
N ARG A 226 4.63 -0.62 -16.30
CA ARG A 226 3.99 -0.50 -17.61
C ARG A 226 4.18 0.91 -18.14
N PRO A 227 4.99 1.10 -19.17
CA PRO A 227 5.15 2.42 -19.79
C PRO A 227 3.92 2.84 -20.60
N GLY A 228 3.83 4.14 -20.85
CA GLY A 228 2.83 4.72 -21.77
C GLY A 228 1.44 4.96 -21.19
N GLY A 229 0.68 5.78 -21.91
CA GLY A 229 -0.71 6.14 -21.62
C GLY A 229 -0.91 6.95 -20.32
N ALA A 230 -2.17 7.26 -20.03
CA ALA A 230 -2.59 7.91 -18.80
C ALA A 230 -2.85 6.86 -17.69
N ARG A 231 -1.79 6.12 -17.28
CA ARG A 231 -1.86 5.11 -16.21
C ARG A 231 -1.25 5.61 -14.93
N VAL A 232 -1.90 5.28 -13.78
CA VAL A 232 -1.44 5.65 -12.45
C VAL A 232 -1.59 4.51 -11.44
N GLY A 233 -0.87 4.62 -10.31
CA GLY A 233 -0.88 3.60 -9.27
C GLY A 233 -0.36 2.25 -9.77
N ASP A 234 -0.93 1.17 -9.26
CA ASP A 234 -0.54 -0.21 -9.63
C ASP A 234 -0.85 -0.55 -11.09
N ALA A 235 -1.76 0.17 -11.76
CA ALA A 235 -1.98 0.04 -13.20
C ALA A 235 -0.74 0.46 -14.01
N ARG A 236 0.09 1.36 -13.48
CA ARG A 236 1.36 1.79 -14.08
C ARG A 236 2.56 1.04 -13.49
N ARG A 237 2.61 0.89 -12.14
CA ARG A 237 3.79 0.34 -11.45
C ARG A 237 3.38 -0.37 -10.17
N VAL A 238 3.60 -1.67 -10.11
CA VAL A 238 3.34 -2.50 -8.94
C VAL A 238 4.58 -2.54 -8.06
N PHE A 239 4.57 -1.81 -6.95
CA PHE A 239 5.69 -1.76 -6.00
C PHE A 239 5.75 -3.00 -5.10
N PRO A 240 6.97 -3.52 -4.81
CA PRO A 240 7.15 -4.52 -3.75
C PRO A 240 6.72 -3.95 -2.38
N PRO A 241 5.85 -4.66 -1.62
CA PRO A 241 5.27 -4.11 -0.39
C PRO A 241 6.24 -4.01 0.79
N VAL A 242 7.45 -4.59 0.70
CA VAL A 242 8.45 -4.62 1.79
C VAL A 242 8.81 -3.22 2.33
N VAL A 243 8.80 -2.22 1.48
CA VAL A 243 9.11 -0.83 1.89
C VAL A 243 7.90 -0.09 2.45
N GLY A 244 6.67 -0.61 2.30
CA GLY A 244 5.46 0.05 2.76
C GLY A 244 5.12 1.36 2.04
N ASP A 245 5.67 1.60 0.84
CA ASP A 245 5.53 2.90 0.13
C ASP A 245 4.50 2.87 -1.01
N GLY A 246 3.85 1.73 -1.28
CA GLY A 246 2.91 1.57 -2.38
C GLY A 246 1.75 2.56 -2.36
N MET A 247 1.19 2.86 -1.18
CA MET A 247 0.11 3.84 -1.02
C MET A 247 0.58 5.26 -1.31
N SER A 248 1.74 5.67 -0.79
CA SER A 248 2.36 6.97 -1.06
C SER A 248 2.63 7.15 -2.56
N GLN A 249 3.18 6.14 -3.22
CA GLN A 249 3.44 6.17 -4.66
C GLN A 249 2.16 6.23 -5.50
N ALA A 250 1.07 5.62 -5.04
CA ALA A 250 -0.23 5.70 -5.69
C ALA A 250 -0.80 7.14 -5.61
N LEU A 251 -0.78 7.76 -4.43
CA LEU A 251 -1.20 9.15 -4.24
C LEU A 251 -0.34 10.10 -5.09
N ARG A 252 0.99 10.01 -4.97
CA ARG A 252 1.94 10.81 -5.75
C ARG A 252 1.72 10.67 -7.26
N GLY A 253 1.51 9.45 -7.74
CA GLY A 253 1.28 9.19 -9.16
C GLY A 253 -0.01 9.84 -9.67
N GLY A 254 -1.08 9.83 -8.87
CA GLY A 254 -2.33 10.51 -9.17
C GLY A 254 -2.16 12.04 -9.25
N GLU A 255 -1.50 12.65 -8.26
CA GLU A 255 -1.19 14.09 -8.24
C GLU A 255 -0.33 14.51 -9.44
N ALA A 256 0.71 13.73 -9.74
CA ALA A 256 1.61 14.01 -10.87
C ALA A 256 0.90 13.89 -12.22
N LEU A 257 -0.01 12.92 -12.38
CA LEU A 257 -0.80 12.82 -13.60
C LEU A 257 -1.77 14.00 -13.74
N ALA A 258 -2.43 14.41 -12.66
CA ALA A 258 -3.31 15.57 -12.67
C ALA A 258 -2.56 16.85 -13.09
N ALA A 259 -1.34 17.08 -12.55
CA ALA A 259 -0.49 18.19 -12.94
C ALA A 259 -0.13 18.14 -14.44
N ARG A 260 0.22 16.96 -14.95
CA ARG A 260 0.55 16.77 -16.38
C ARG A 260 -0.64 17.02 -17.30
N LEU A 261 -1.83 16.54 -16.94
CA LEU A 261 -3.06 16.77 -17.71
C LEU A 261 -3.42 18.26 -17.77
N ASP A 262 -3.13 19.00 -16.69
CA ASP A 262 -3.35 20.44 -16.63
C ASP A 262 -2.21 21.27 -17.22
N GLY A 263 -1.26 20.65 -17.91
CA GLY A 263 -0.14 21.33 -18.56
C GLY A 263 0.97 21.78 -17.60
N GLN A 264 0.90 21.36 -16.34
CA GLN A 264 1.89 21.69 -15.30
C GLN A 264 2.84 20.50 -15.10
N GLY A 265 4.01 20.57 -15.71
CA GLY A 265 5.04 19.54 -15.55
C GLY A 265 4.92 18.38 -16.55
N GLY A 266 6.00 17.62 -16.71
CA GLY A 266 6.07 16.57 -17.74
C GLY A 266 7.38 15.78 -17.75
N GLY A 267 8.18 15.86 -16.70
CA GLY A 267 9.43 15.12 -16.59
C GLY A 267 9.26 13.61 -16.31
N TRP A 268 10.29 12.86 -16.64
CA TRP A 268 10.42 11.46 -16.24
C TRP A 268 10.50 11.38 -14.72
N ASP A 269 9.67 10.52 -14.12
CA ASP A 269 9.68 10.28 -12.68
C ASP A 269 10.84 9.34 -12.30
N TRP A 270 12.07 9.90 -12.39
CA TRP A 270 13.31 9.17 -12.09
C TRP A 270 13.36 8.73 -10.62
N GLU A 271 12.78 9.52 -9.72
CA GLU A 271 12.74 9.21 -8.31
C GLU A 271 11.89 7.96 -8.03
N ALA A 272 10.69 7.88 -8.61
CA ALA A 272 9.88 6.67 -8.49
C ALA A 272 10.53 5.45 -9.16
N ALA A 273 11.32 5.65 -10.22
CA ALA A 273 12.09 4.58 -10.85
C ALA A 273 13.23 4.08 -9.94
N LEU A 274 13.95 4.99 -9.30
CA LEU A 274 15.00 4.66 -8.33
C LEU A 274 14.40 3.93 -7.11
N ARG A 275 13.34 4.48 -6.51
CA ARG A 275 12.62 3.84 -5.38
C ARG A 275 12.13 2.45 -5.73
N PHE A 276 11.64 2.25 -6.95
CA PHE A 276 11.21 0.93 -7.41
C PHE A 276 12.38 -0.08 -7.46
N LYS A 277 13.54 0.31 -7.99
CA LYS A 277 14.75 -0.53 -8.02
C LYS A 277 15.21 -0.90 -6.60
N LEU A 278 15.19 0.07 -5.69
CA LEU A 278 15.54 -0.14 -4.28
C LEU A 278 14.56 -1.08 -3.58
N ALA A 279 13.26 -0.88 -3.80
CA ALA A 279 12.22 -1.76 -3.27
C ALA A 279 12.40 -3.20 -3.76
N LEU A 280 12.77 -3.41 -5.02
CA LEU A 280 13.10 -4.74 -5.56
C LEU A 280 14.35 -5.34 -4.89
N GLY A 281 15.38 -4.55 -4.64
CA GLY A 281 16.58 -4.98 -3.92
C GLY A 281 16.26 -5.44 -2.50
N LEU A 282 15.53 -4.63 -1.74
CA LEU A 282 15.09 -4.97 -0.38
C LEU A 282 14.13 -6.17 -0.38
N HIS A 283 13.23 -6.25 -1.35
CA HIS A 283 12.35 -7.41 -1.50
C HIS A 283 13.14 -8.71 -1.71
N ARG A 284 14.14 -8.71 -2.59
CA ARG A 284 15.04 -9.85 -2.80
C ARG A 284 15.80 -10.24 -1.53
N LEU A 285 16.27 -9.25 -0.77
CA LEU A 285 16.95 -9.47 0.51
C LEU A 285 16.00 -10.12 1.53
N MET A 286 14.75 -9.68 1.61
CA MET A 286 13.74 -10.21 2.53
C MET A 286 13.35 -11.66 2.24
N ILE A 287 13.32 -12.07 0.98
CA ILE A 287 13.00 -13.46 0.60
C ILE A 287 14.23 -14.38 0.64
N TRP A 288 15.44 -13.86 0.72
CA TRP A 288 16.69 -14.63 0.82
C TRP A 288 17.05 -14.90 2.30
N PRO A 289 16.88 -16.16 2.82
CA PRO A 289 16.98 -16.41 4.26
C PRO A 289 18.32 -16.01 4.88
N LYS A 290 19.44 -16.33 4.22
CA LYS A 290 20.79 -16.00 4.73
C LYS A 290 21.06 -14.51 4.72
N GLY A 291 20.69 -13.82 3.64
CA GLY A 291 20.85 -12.35 3.50
C GLY A 291 19.99 -11.60 4.50
N ARG A 292 18.72 -11.99 4.65
CA ARG A 292 17.81 -11.43 5.65
C ARG A 292 18.35 -11.60 7.08
N ALA A 293 18.80 -12.81 7.45
CA ALA A 293 19.35 -13.05 8.77
C ALA A 293 20.61 -12.20 9.03
N ALA A 294 21.49 -12.04 8.03
CA ALA A 294 22.67 -11.17 8.12
C ALA A 294 22.25 -9.70 8.29
N ALA A 295 21.27 -9.21 7.50
CA ALA A 295 20.76 -7.85 7.61
C ALA A 295 20.15 -7.57 8.98
N VAL A 296 19.35 -8.49 9.52
CA VAL A 296 18.75 -8.34 10.86
C VAL A 296 19.82 -8.32 11.94
N ARG A 297 20.85 -9.20 11.88
CA ARG A 297 21.99 -9.15 12.82
C ARG A 297 22.72 -7.82 12.76
N LEU A 298 22.96 -7.29 11.56
CA LEU A 298 23.59 -5.99 11.37
C LEU A 298 22.77 -4.85 11.95
N CYS A 299 21.47 -4.83 11.70
CA CYS A 299 20.56 -3.83 12.27
C CYS A 299 20.46 -3.95 13.80
N ARG A 300 20.49 -5.17 14.36
CA ARG A 300 20.53 -5.40 15.81
C ARG A 300 21.82 -4.85 16.42
N ALA A 301 22.96 -5.06 15.76
CA ALA A 301 24.26 -4.54 16.21
C ALA A 301 24.40 -3.02 16.01
N ARG A 302 23.69 -2.45 15.03
CA ARG A 302 23.75 -1.05 14.66
C ARG A 302 22.35 -0.49 14.36
N PRO A 303 21.51 -0.23 15.38
CA PRO A 303 20.10 0.17 15.19
C PRO A 303 19.90 1.42 14.31
N TRP A 304 20.87 2.33 14.32
CA TRP A 304 20.83 3.54 13.49
C TRP A 304 20.77 3.25 11.97
N LEU A 305 21.30 2.09 11.51
CA LEU A 305 21.23 1.69 10.10
C LEU A 305 19.79 1.48 9.65
N ALA A 306 18.97 0.82 10.48
CA ALA A 306 17.58 0.58 10.17
C ALA A 306 16.80 1.89 10.08
N GLY A 307 17.01 2.83 11.01
CA GLY A 307 16.44 4.17 10.98
C GLY A 307 16.82 4.96 9.70
N ARG A 308 18.11 4.92 9.30
CA ARG A 308 18.55 5.55 8.06
C ARG A 308 17.93 4.93 6.80
N LEU A 309 17.84 3.61 6.75
CA LEU A 309 17.18 2.91 5.65
C LEU A 309 15.69 3.25 5.58
N TYR A 310 15.03 3.34 6.74
CA TYR A 310 13.65 3.77 6.82
C TYR A 310 13.47 5.19 6.27
N HIS A 311 14.25 6.14 6.76
CA HIS A 311 14.19 7.53 6.33
C HIS A 311 14.47 7.68 4.83
N TRP A 312 15.54 7.05 4.34
CA TRP A 312 15.95 7.14 2.94
C TRP A 312 14.97 6.48 1.95
N SER A 313 14.31 5.39 2.36
CA SER A 313 13.33 4.71 1.50
C SER A 313 12.01 5.46 1.35
N ARG A 314 11.74 6.51 2.16
CA ARG A 314 10.42 7.16 2.28
C ARG A 314 10.46 8.69 2.28
N GLY A 315 11.66 9.29 2.24
CA GLY A 315 11.95 10.75 2.29
C GLY A 315 11.32 11.62 1.24
#